data_628d37ff3b30a66361b13dfe687c3a54
#
_entry.id   628d37ff3b30a66361b13dfe687c3a54
#
_cell.length_a   1.000
_cell.length_b   1.000
_cell.length_c   1.000
_cell.angle_alpha   90.00
_cell.angle_beta   90.00
_cell.angle_gamma   90.00
#
_symmetry.space_group_name_H-M   'P 1'
#
loop_
_entity.id
_entity.type
_entity.pdbx_description
1 polymer ?
#
loop_
_entity_poly.entity_id
_entity_poly.type
_entity_poly.pdbx_seq_one_letter_code
_entity_poly.pdbx_strand_id
1 'polypeptide(L)'
;MRYLRKGIVMCGLGGLILVVGPVQHVMGAGNVDAGGKLYQTRCSPCHGPDGKAATPTAQALNPKPRDHTDGAYMNQLSNEHIAKVIKNGGPAVGKSPIMPAHTDLNDQHIEDVIAFVRSLAVPPYSGK
;
A
#
# COMPACT_ATOMS: atom_id res chain seq x y z
N MET A 1 -28.18 -25.49 -34.64
CA MET A 1 -27.80 -26.87 -34.32
C MET A 1 -27.08 -26.90 -33.00
N ARG A 2 -27.72 -27.48 -31.99
CA ARG A 2 -27.24 -27.50 -30.59
C ARG A 2 -26.52 -28.80 -30.35
N TYR A 3 -25.22 -28.77 -30.05
CA TYR A 3 -24.50 -29.95 -29.61
C TYR A 3 -24.40 -29.95 -28.08
N LEU A 4 -25.28 -30.71 -27.43
CA LEU A 4 -25.12 -31.16 -26.05
C LEU A 4 -24.00 -32.22 -26.00
N ARG A 5 -22.89 -31.92 -25.38
CA ARG A 5 -21.94 -32.96 -24.98
C ARG A 5 -22.25 -33.39 -23.53
N LYS A 6 -22.87 -34.53 -23.42
CA LYS A 6 -22.97 -35.27 -22.14
C LYS A 6 -21.60 -35.80 -21.79
N GLY A 7 -21.01 -35.25 -20.72
CA GLY A 7 -19.79 -35.80 -20.10
C GLY A 7 -20.17 -36.94 -19.16
N ILE A 8 -19.56 -38.06 -19.38
CA ILE A 8 -19.68 -39.31 -18.62
C ILE A 8 -19.05 -39.11 -17.25
N VAL A 9 -19.84 -39.33 -16.20
CA VAL A 9 -19.35 -39.44 -14.82
C VAL A 9 -18.81 -40.86 -14.65
N MET A 10 -17.50 -41.00 -14.57
CA MET A 10 -16.85 -42.23 -14.07
C MET A 10 -16.65 -42.09 -12.55
N CYS A 11 -17.43 -42.89 -11.84
CA CYS A 11 -17.26 -43.10 -10.40
C CYS A 11 -16.07 -44.07 -10.21
N GLY A 12 -14.94 -43.57 -9.73
CA GLY A 12 -13.74 -44.34 -9.39
C GLY A 12 -13.29 -43.99 -7.98
N LEU A 13 -13.03 -45.02 -7.17
CA LEU A 13 -12.70 -45.01 -5.75
C LEU A 13 -11.51 -44.09 -5.39
N GLY A 14 -11.71 -43.32 -4.30
CA GLY A 14 -10.68 -43.11 -3.27
C GLY A 14 -9.47 -42.26 -3.66
N GLY A 15 -9.66 -40.94 -3.74
CA GLY A 15 -8.56 -39.99 -3.68
C GLY A 15 -9.09 -38.64 -3.30
N LEU A 16 -8.93 -38.26 -2.02
CA LEU A 16 -9.20 -36.92 -1.54
C LEU A 16 -8.14 -35.98 -2.13
N ILE A 17 -8.41 -35.43 -3.30
CA ILE A 17 -7.57 -34.38 -3.87
C ILE A 17 -7.85 -33.10 -3.10
N LEU A 18 -6.99 -32.78 -2.12
CA LEU A 18 -6.94 -31.46 -1.52
C LEU A 18 -6.48 -30.48 -2.62
N VAL A 19 -7.43 -29.83 -3.25
CA VAL A 19 -7.15 -28.68 -4.11
C VAL A 19 -6.73 -27.54 -3.20
N VAL A 20 -5.43 -27.41 -2.96
CA VAL A 20 -4.85 -26.21 -2.34
C VAL A 20 -4.92 -25.13 -3.42
N GLY A 21 -6.03 -24.39 -3.42
CA GLY A 21 -6.16 -23.19 -4.23
C GLY A 21 -5.11 -22.15 -3.80
N PRO A 22 -4.67 -21.25 -4.70
CA PRO A 22 -3.78 -20.17 -4.31
C PRO A 22 -4.43 -19.39 -3.18
N VAL A 23 -3.72 -19.27 -2.04
CA VAL A 23 -4.11 -18.38 -0.95
C VAL A 23 -3.99 -16.97 -1.50
N GLN A 24 -5.09 -16.44 -1.98
CA GLN A 24 -5.15 -15.01 -2.32
C GLN A 24 -5.11 -14.28 -0.98
N HIS A 25 -4.01 -13.60 -0.72
CA HIS A 25 -3.94 -12.63 0.35
C HIS A 25 -4.94 -11.53 -0.01
N VAL A 26 -6.13 -11.61 0.58
CA VAL A 26 -7.06 -10.47 0.59
C VAL A 26 -6.39 -9.44 1.48
N MET A 27 -5.71 -8.47 0.86
CA MET A 27 -5.23 -7.30 1.55
C MET A 27 -6.47 -6.62 2.12
N GLY A 28 -6.58 -6.62 3.44
CA GLY A 28 -7.69 -5.97 4.14
C GLY A 28 -7.68 -4.48 3.83
N ALA A 29 -8.85 -3.85 3.76
CA ALA A 29 -8.90 -2.40 3.67
C ALA A 29 -8.16 -1.80 4.87
N GLY A 30 -7.16 -0.94 4.62
CA GLY A 30 -6.38 -0.31 5.68
C GLY A 30 -7.25 0.58 6.57
N ASN A 31 -6.93 0.64 7.85
CA ASN A 31 -7.61 1.46 8.84
C ASN A 31 -6.94 2.85 8.93
N VAL A 32 -7.68 3.90 8.59
CA VAL A 32 -7.16 5.29 8.55
C VAL A 32 -6.68 5.75 9.93
N ASP A 33 -7.40 5.43 11.01
CA ASP A 33 -7.05 5.87 12.36
C ASP A 33 -5.79 5.16 12.88
N ALA A 34 -5.67 3.85 12.63
CA ALA A 34 -4.48 3.08 12.97
C ALA A 34 -3.26 3.57 12.16
N GLY A 35 -3.46 3.81 10.86
CA GLY A 35 -2.45 4.39 9.99
C GLY A 35 -2.01 5.78 10.42
N GLY A 36 -2.95 6.61 10.85
CA GLY A 36 -2.66 7.95 11.38
C GLY A 36 -1.74 7.89 12.60
N LYS A 37 -1.98 6.99 13.54
CA LYS A 37 -1.12 6.80 14.73
C LYS A 37 0.30 6.37 14.34
N LEU A 38 0.44 5.43 13.43
CA LEU A 38 1.74 5.00 12.90
C LEU A 38 2.43 6.15 12.15
N TYR A 39 1.68 6.87 11.31
CA TYR A 39 2.18 8.01 10.55
C TYR A 39 2.75 9.09 11.46
N GLN A 40 2.06 9.47 12.54
CA GLN A 40 2.52 10.49 13.47
C GLN A 40 3.85 10.14 14.12
N THR A 41 4.14 8.88 14.37
CA THR A 41 5.37 8.47 15.02
C THR A 41 6.50 8.16 14.03
N ARG A 42 6.19 7.67 12.82
CA ARG A 42 7.18 7.15 11.88
C ARG A 42 7.45 8.06 10.69
N CYS A 43 6.44 8.80 10.24
CA CYS A 43 6.49 9.55 8.98
C CYS A 43 6.50 11.07 9.20
N SER A 44 5.76 11.55 10.21
CA SER A 44 5.57 12.97 10.45
C SER A 44 6.84 13.76 10.75
N PRO A 45 7.92 13.19 11.33
CA PRO A 45 9.17 13.95 11.51
C PRO A 45 9.71 14.54 10.21
N CYS A 46 9.53 13.84 9.08
CA CYS A 46 9.96 14.30 7.76
C CYS A 46 8.79 14.84 6.91
N HIS A 47 7.65 14.15 6.91
CA HIS A 47 6.53 14.52 6.03
C HIS A 47 5.56 15.53 6.65
N GLY A 48 5.74 15.87 7.92
CA GLY A 48 4.81 16.73 8.67
C GLY A 48 3.58 15.99 9.20
N PRO A 49 3.00 16.43 10.31
CA PRO A 49 1.81 15.80 10.90
C PRO A 49 0.57 15.91 10.00
N ASP A 50 0.55 16.89 9.09
CA ASP A 50 -0.48 17.14 8.10
C ASP A 50 -0.13 16.62 6.70
N GLY A 51 1.04 16.00 6.54
CA GLY A 51 1.51 15.43 5.27
C GLY A 51 2.09 16.43 4.26
N LYS A 52 2.17 17.72 4.59
CA LYS A 52 2.61 18.77 3.65
C LYS A 52 4.12 18.90 3.49
N ALA A 53 4.90 18.15 4.24
CA ALA A 53 6.35 18.26 4.26
C ALA A 53 6.86 19.71 4.48
N ALA A 54 6.15 20.49 5.30
CA ALA A 54 6.45 21.89 5.56
C ALA A 54 7.24 22.10 6.87
N THR A 55 7.69 21.04 7.54
CA THR A 55 8.45 21.12 8.78
C THR A 55 9.87 21.67 8.53
N PRO A 56 10.55 22.24 9.56
CA PRO A 56 11.94 22.64 9.43
C PRO A 56 12.85 21.51 8.95
N THR A 57 12.62 20.28 9.44
CA THR A 57 13.35 19.08 8.99
C THR A 57 13.14 18.87 7.49
N ALA A 58 11.89 18.91 7.01
CA ALA A 58 11.59 18.73 5.59
C ALA A 58 12.26 19.80 4.71
N GLN A 59 12.30 21.05 5.18
CA GLN A 59 12.92 22.15 4.44
C GLN A 59 14.44 22.02 4.34
N ALA A 60 15.10 21.38 5.30
CA ALA A 60 16.54 21.13 5.30
C ALA A 60 16.97 19.96 4.42
N LEU A 61 16.02 19.10 3.98
CA LEU A 61 16.31 17.91 3.17
C LEU A 61 16.35 18.23 1.66
N ASN A 62 17.28 17.59 0.97
CA ASN A 62 17.37 17.65 -0.50
C ASN A 62 17.62 16.22 -1.06
N PRO A 63 16.68 15.68 -1.87
CA PRO A 63 15.38 16.25 -2.21
C PRO A 63 14.44 16.31 -1.00
N LYS A 64 13.50 17.27 -1.04
CA LYS A 64 12.46 17.37 0.00
C LYS A 64 11.57 16.13 0.04
N PRO A 65 11.06 15.76 1.24
CA PRO A 65 10.02 14.74 1.35
C PRO A 65 8.80 15.08 0.50
N ARG A 66 8.10 14.05 0.03
CA ARG A 66 6.88 14.23 -0.75
C ARG A 66 5.78 14.86 0.09
N ASP A 67 5.09 15.85 -0.48
CA ASP A 67 3.81 16.35 0.01
C ASP A 67 2.71 15.31 -0.29
N HIS A 68 2.15 14.72 0.75
CA HIS A 68 1.10 13.71 0.64
C HIS A 68 -0.28 14.33 0.39
N THR A 69 -0.43 15.65 0.56
CA THR A 69 -1.68 16.36 0.25
C THR A 69 -1.80 16.72 -1.23
N ASP A 70 -0.72 16.63 -1.99
CA ASP A 70 -0.72 16.81 -3.45
C ASP A 70 -1.42 15.63 -4.15
N GLY A 71 -2.75 15.70 -4.21
CA GLY A 71 -3.56 14.66 -4.83
C GLY A 71 -3.31 14.51 -6.33
N ALA A 72 -2.91 15.58 -7.02
CA ALA A 72 -2.57 15.50 -8.44
C ALA A 72 -1.41 14.53 -8.69
N TYR A 73 -0.44 14.50 -7.80
CA TYR A 73 0.67 13.57 -7.86
C TYR A 73 0.35 12.23 -7.17
N MET A 74 -0.14 12.27 -5.92
CA MET A 74 -0.32 11.07 -5.11
C MET A 74 -1.33 10.09 -5.71
N ASN A 75 -2.36 10.58 -6.39
CA ASN A 75 -3.39 9.74 -7.00
C ASN A 75 -2.92 9.00 -8.26
N GLN A 76 -1.75 9.36 -8.81
CA GLN A 76 -1.12 8.62 -9.91
C GLN A 76 -0.33 7.40 -9.42
N LEU A 77 0.04 7.36 -8.14
CA LEU A 77 0.78 6.25 -7.55
C LEU A 77 -0.17 5.11 -7.21
N SER A 78 0.23 3.86 -7.46
CA SER A 78 -0.53 2.70 -6.97
C SER A 78 -0.26 2.46 -5.49
N ASN A 79 -1.13 1.70 -4.81
CA ASN A 79 -0.91 1.32 -3.41
C ASN A 79 0.33 0.44 -3.26
N GLU A 80 0.59 -0.44 -4.24
CA GLU A 80 1.78 -1.30 -4.27
C GLU A 80 3.06 -0.46 -4.37
N HIS A 81 3.04 0.65 -5.14
CA HIS A 81 4.17 1.56 -5.22
C HIS A 81 4.42 2.23 -3.86
N ILE A 82 3.38 2.72 -3.20
CA ILE A 82 3.49 3.34 -1.88
C ILE A 82 3.97 2.32 -0.85
N ALA A 83 3.41 1.09 -0.86
CA ALA A 83 3.85 -0.01 0.00
C ALA A 83 5.34 -0.32 -0.19
N LYS A 84 5.80 -0.40 -1.44
CA LYS A 84 7.21 -0.63 -1.77
C LYS A 84 8.12 0.47 -1.22
N VAL A 85 7.71 1.73 -1.34
CA VAL A 85 8.46 2.88 -0.78
C VAL A 85 8.55 2.78 0.73
N ILE A 86 7.45 2.50 1.42
CA ILE A 86 7.42 2.38 2.88
C ILE A 86 8.31 1.22 3.33
N LYS A 87 8.12 0.04 2.74
CA LYS A 87 8.80 -1.19 3.16
C LYS A 87 10.30 -1.17 2.89
N ASN A 88 10.71 -0.63 1.74
CA ASN A 88 12.07 -0.75 1.23
C ASN A 88 12.82 0.60 1.15
N GLY A 89 12.17 1.70 1.52
CA GLY A 89 12.76 3.03 1.48
C GLY A 89 12.79 3.66 0.09
N GLY A 90 13.22 4.93 0.05
CA GLY A 90 13.27 5.71 -1.19
C GLY A 90 14.16 5.13 -2.29
N PRO A 91 15.33 4.56 -2.00
CA PRO A 91 16.20 3.98 -3.03
C PRO A 91 15.54 2.87 -3.85
N ALA A 92 14.64 2.10 -3.26
CA ALA A 92 13.94 1.00 -3.95
C ALA A 92 13.06 1.46 -5.13
N VAL A 93 12.77 2.76 -5.21
CA VAL A 93 11.99 3.39 -6.28
C VAL A 93 12.75 4.55 -6.94
N GLY A 94 14.07 4.60 -6.81
CA GLY A 94 14.90 5.65 -7.40
C GLY A 94 14.70 7.03 -6.78
N LYS A 95 14.30 7.10 -5.50
CA LYS A 95 14.10 8.33 -4.73
C LYS A 95 15.20 8.51 -3.66
N SER A 96 15.01 9.48 -2.78
CA SER A 96 16.00 9.86 -1.78
C SER A 96 16.44 8.70 -0.89
N PRO A 97 17.76 8.53 -0.67
CA PRO A 97 18.27 7.56 0.31
C PRO A 97 17.98 7.95 1.76
N ILE A 98 17.52 9.19 2.00
CA ILE A 98 17.18 9.68 3.34
C ILE A 98 15.84 9.09 3.80
N MET A 99 14.94 8.71 2.88
CA MET A 99 13.73 7.97 3.24
C MET A 99 14.11 6.54 3.61
N PRO A 100 14.04 6.16 4.90
CA PRO A 100 14.47 4.84 5.34
C PRO A 100 13.45 3.76 4.97
N ALA A 101 13.90 2.52 4.98
CA ALA A 101 13.03 1.35 4.94
C ALA A 101 12.40 1.12 6.33
N HIS A 102 11.09 0.88 6.37
CA HIS A 102 10.36 0.53 7.59
C HIS A 102 10.12 -0.98 7.67
N THR A 103 11.20 -1.74 7.84
CA THR A 103 11.17 -3.21 7.82
C THR A 103 10.50 -3.83 9.05
N ASP A 104 10.27 -3.04 10.09
CA ASP A 104 9.57 -3.42 11.31
C ASP A 104 8.03 -3.36 11.18
N LEU A 105 7.51 -2.74 10.11
CA LEU A 105 6.09 -2.70 9.82
C LEU A 105 5.65 -3.97 9.08
N ASN A 106 4.62 -4.64 9.60
CA ASN A 106 3.97 -5.74 8.90
C ASN A 106 3.06 -5.23 7.78
N ASP A 107 2.55 -6.14 6.95
CA ASP A 107 1.75 -5.75 5.78
C ASP A 107 0.46 -5.01 6.17
N GLN A 108 -0.21 -5.36 7.30
CA GLN A 108 -1.38 -4.63 7.78
C GLN A 108 -1.02 -3.20 8.22
N HIS A 109 0.10 -3.01 8.92
CA HIS A 109 0.56 -1.67 9.28
C HIS A 109 0.81 -0.79 8.05
N ILE A 110 1.37 -1.38 6.98
CA ILE A 110 1.62 -0.67 5.73
C ILE A 110 0.30 -0.28 5.05
N GLU A 111 -0.68 -1.19 5.00
CA GLU A 111 -2.02 -0.90 4.47
C GLU A 111 -2.71 0.23 5.25
N ASP A 112 -2.62 0.20 6.58
CA ASP A 112 -3.17 1.24 7.44
C ASP A 112 -2.53 2.61 7.15
N VAL A 113 -1.19 2.66 7.03
CA VAL A 113 -0.47 3.90 6.67
C VAL A 113 -0.86 4.38 5.27
N ILE A 114 -1.01 3.48 4.30
CA ILE A 114 -1.48 3.85 2.95
C ILE A 114 -2.88 4.46 3.00
N ALA A 115 -3.80 3.85 3.76
CA ALA A 115 -5.16 4.38 3.92
C ALA A 115 -5.14 5.81 4.50
N PHE A 116 -4.30 6.06 5.50
CA PHE A 116 -4.13 7.40 6.06
C PHE A 116 -3.52 8.38 5.04
N VAL A 117 -2.44 8.00 4.36
CA VAL A 117 -1.80 8.85 3.32
C VAL A 117 -2.79 9.20 2.21
N ARG A 118 -3.63 8.24 1.79
CA ARG A 118 -4.69 8.49 0.80
C ARG A 118 -5.75 9.48 1.28
N SER A 119 -6.04 9.47 2.58
CA SER A 119 -7.01 10.42 3.17
C SER A 119 -6.52 11.86 3.20
N LEU A 120 -5.21 12.09 3.08
CA LEU A 120 -4.62 13.43 3.04
C LEU A 120 -4.72 14.10 1.66
N ALA A 121 -4.87 13.32 0.60
CA ALA A 121 -4.80 13.81 -0.79
C ALA A 121 -5.96 14.76 -1.15
N VAL A 122 -5.65 15.88 -1.80
CA VAL A 122 -6.61 16.84 -2.35
C VAL A 122 -6.25 17.11 -3.82
N PRO A 123 -7.11 16.76 -4.81
CA PRO A 123 -8.41 16.12 -4.65
C PRO A 123 -8.33 14.71 -4.05
N PRO A 124 -9.43 14.22 -3.45
CA PRO A 124 -9.45 12.90 -2.81
C PRO A 124 -9.08 11.76 -3.76
N TYR A 125 -8.48 10.69 -3.20
CA TYR A 125 -8.21 9.46 -3.94
C TYR A 125 -9.52 8.74 -4.26
N SER A 126 -9.75 8.45 -5.56
CA SER A 126 -11.01 7.84 -6.05
C SER A 126 -10.92 6.33 -6.26
N GLY A 127 -9.77 5.71 -5.93
CA GLY A 127 -9.50 4.30 -6.21
C GLY A 127 -9.27 4.05 -7.72
N LYS A 128 -8.16 3.43 -8.09
CA LYS A 128 -7.90 2.91 -9.44
C LYS A 128 -7.32 1.51 -9.29
#